data_ef8928eb2bc69e07505d44bc439a3db6
#
_entry.id   ef8928eb2bc69e07505d44bc439a3db6
#
_cell.length_a   1.000
_cell.length_b   1.000
_cell.length_c   1.000
_cell.angle_alpha   90.00
_cell.angle_beta   90.00
_cell.angle_gamma   90.00
#
_symmetry.space_group_name_H-M   'P 1'
#
loop_
_entity.id
_entity.type
_entity.pdbx_description
1 polymer ?
#
loop_
_entity_poly.entity_id
_entity_poly.type
_entity_poly.pdbx_seq_one_letter_code
_entity_poly.pdbx_strand_id
1 'polypeptide(L)'
;MELCTTVNIAGVELKNPVMTASGTFGSGAEYGEFVDLNMIGAVVTKGVANVPWPGNPTPRIAETYGGMINAIGLQNPGIDVFCKRDIPFLRKYDTKIIVNVCGKTEEDYVEVVERLADEPVDMLEINISCPNVKEGGIAFGQNPDSVEHITSVLKKYAKQLVVMKLSPNVTDITVMAKAAEAGGADAISLINTLTGMKIDVNRRTFAVANKTGGLSGPAIKPVAVRMVYQAAHAVKIPVIGMGGIMNAEDALEFIMAGATAVSIGTANFHNPYTTIEVLEGIKAYMEKNKVNDIKELIGCVH
;
A
#
# COMPACT_ATOMS: atom_id res chain seq x y z
N MET A 1 0.81 26.05 -19.76
CA MET A 1 -0.10 26.02 -18.60
C MET A 1 0.66 25.21 -17.54
N GLU A 2 0.78 25.71 -16.33
CA GLU A 2 1.48 24.97 -15.27
C GLU A 2 0.50 23.97 -14.67
N LEU A 3 0.82 22.68 -14.74
CA LEU A 3 -0.01 21.60 -14.22
C LEU A 3 0.22 21.45 -12.71
N CYS A 4 -0.84 21.42 -11.94
CA CYS A 4 -0.80 21.11 -10.52
C CYS A 4 -1.10 19.62 -10.31
N THR A 5 -0.05 18.83 -9.98
CA THR A 5 -0.19 17.39 -9.61
C THR A 5 -0.19 17.17 -8.11
N THR A 6 -0.06 18.25 -7.32
CA THR A 6 0.02 18.19 -5.86
C THR A 6 -1.29 17.69 -5.24
N VAL A 7 -1.19 16.73 -4.33
CA VAL A 7 -2.32 16.22 -3.55
C VAL A 7 -2.02 16.29 -2.06
N ASN A 8 -3.07 16.24 -1.23
CA ASN A 8 -2.94 16.32 0.22
C ASN A 8 -3.60 15.09 0.87
N ILE A 9 -2.86 14.38 1.70
CA ILE A 9 -3.36 13.26 2.50
C ILE A 9 -3.39 13.71 3.96
N ALA A 10 -4.56 14.09 4.45
CA ALA A 10 -4.82 14.48 5.83
C ALA A 10 -3.83 15.52 6.41
N GLY A 11 -3.34 16.45 5.59
CA GLY A 11 -2.40 17.51 5.99
C GLY A 11 -0.96 17.29 5.49
N VAL A 12 -0.60 16.10 5.05
CA VAL A 12 0.69 15.84 4.39
C VAL A 12 0.55 16.08 2.89
N GLU A 13 1.30 17.04 2.38
CA GLU A 13 1.33 17.36 0.96
C GLU A 13 2.31 16.45 0.21
N LEU A 14 1.84 15.84 -0.89
CA LEU A 14 2.64 15.12 -1.86
C LEU A 14 2.74 15.92 -3.16
N LYS A 15 3.93 16.06 -3.72
CA LYS A 15 4.18 16.79 -4.98
C LYS A 15 3.42 16.23 -6.20
N ASN A 16 3.05 14.96 -6.13
CA ASN A 16 2.19 14.28 -7.11
C ASN A 16 1.52 13.05 -6.47
N PRO A 17 0.45 12.50 -7.08
CA PRO A 17 -0.34 11.42 -6.48
C PRO A 17 0.30 10.03 -6.59
N VAL A 18 1.47 9.89 -7.22
CA VAL A 18 2.06 8.58 -7.53
C VAL A 18 3.03 8.15 -6.43
N MET A 19 2.78 6.96 -5.89
CA MET A 19 3.54 6.37 -4.80
C MET A 19 3.93 4.93 -5.16
N THR A 20 4.89 4.37 -4.43
CA THR A 20 5.21 2.94 -4.50
C THR A 20 4.31 2.14 -3.55
N ALA A 21 4.07 0.85 -3.85
CA ALA A 21 3.37 -0.04 -2.92
C ALA A 21 4.36 -0.84 -2.08
N SER A 22 4.04 -1.01 -0.79
CA SER A 22 4.85 -1.82 0.13
C SER A 22 5.09 -3.24 -0.40
N GLY A 23 6.31 -3.72 -0.24
CA GLY A 23 6.72 -5.08 -0.61
C GLY A 23 7.15 -5.27 -2.06
N THR A 24 7.06 -4.25 -2.90
CA THR A 24 7.43 -4.31 -4.33
C THR A 24 8.53 -3.32 -4.71
N PHE A 25 9.02 -2.54 -3.75
CA PHE A 25 10.01 -1.49 -3.99
C PHE A 25 11.12 -1.47 -2.91
N GLY A 26 11.14 -2.47 -2.03
CA GLY A 26 12.02 -2.48 -0.87
C GLY A 26 11.84 -1.23 0.00
N SER A 27 12.94 -0.57 0.34
CA SER A 27 12.98 0.78 0.90
C SER A 27 13.61 1.76 -0.09
N GLY A 28 13.55 1.45 -1.38
CA GLY A 28 13.96 2.32 -2.48
C GLY A 28 15.42 2.21 -2.92
N ALA A 29 16.29 1.52 -2.17
CA ALA A 29 17.72 1.49 -2.48
C ALA A 29 18.00 0.83 -3.85
N GLU A 30 17.41 -0.33 -4.10
CA GLU A 30 17.60 -1.08 -5.35
C GLU A 30 16.96 -0.34 -6.54
N TYR A 31 15.77 0.22 -6.35
CA TYR A 31 15.07 0.94 -7.41
C TYR A 31 15.62 2.34 -7.66
N GLY A 32 16.26 2.95 -6.67
CA GLY A 32 16.96 4.23 -6.83
C GLY A 32 18.14 4.18 -7.81
N GLU A 33 18.58 2.98 -8.20
CA GLU A 33 19.56 2.79 -9.29
C GLU A 33 18.93 2.95 -10.68
N PHE A 34 17.62 2.82 -10.80
CA PHE A 34 16.86 2.90 -12.07
C PHE A 34 16.09 4.22 -12.19
N VAL A 35 15.52 4.70 -11.10
CA VAL A 35 14.62 5.87 -11.10
C VAL A 35 15.09 6.92 -10.10
N ASP A 36 14.86 8.19 -10.43
CA ASP A 36 15.07 9.28 -9.49
C ASP A 36 13.94 9.34 -8.45
N LEU A 37 14.24 8.97 -7.20
CA LEU A 37 13.28 8.98 -6.12
C LEU A 37 12.72 10.39 -5.80
N ASN A 38 13.42 11.46 -6.22
CA ASN A 38 12.91 12.82 -6.11
C ASN A 38 11.67 13.08 -6.96
N MET A 39 11.40 12.26 -7.98
CA MET A 39 10.22 12.39 -8.82
C MET A 39 8.97 11.75 -8.20
N ILE A 40 9.12 10.86 -7.23
CA ILE A 40 8.03 10.09 -6.63
C ILE A 40 7.37 10.89 -5.51
N GLY A 41 6.05 10.92 -5.45
CA GLY A 41 5.28 11.61 -4.42
C GLY A 41 5.53 11.05 -3.02
N ALA A 42 5.56 9.72 -2.89
CA ALA A 42 5.95 9.03 -1.66
C ALA A 42 6.51 7.63 -1.93
N VAL A 43 7.49 7.22 -1.13
CA VAL A 43 7.96 5.84 -1.05
C VAL A 43 7.28 5.15 0.13
N VAL A 44 6.47 4.11 -0.16
CA VAL A 44 5.93 3.22 0.86
C VAL A 44 6.90 2.06 1.04
N THR A 45 7.49 1.96 2.22
CA THR A 45 8.58 1.02 2.48
C THR A 45 8.12 -0.42 2.57
N LYS A 46 9.06 -1.35 2.54
CA LYS A 46 8.82 -2.74 2.95
C LYS A 46 8.23 -2.75 4.36
N GLY A 47 7.31 -3.70 4.63
CA GLY A 47 6.76 -3.89 5.96
C GLY A 47 7.84 -4.06 7.02
N VAL A 48 7.75 -3.27 8.10
CA VAL A 48 8.70 -3.24 9.21
C VAL A 48 8.04 -3.84 10.44
N ALA A 49 8.69 -4.82 11.07
CA ALA A 49 8.27 -5.44 12.31
C ALA A 49 9.19 -5.02 13.47
N ASN A 50 8.78 -5.30 14.69
CA ASN A 50 9.57 -5.03 15.90
C ASN A 50 10.90 -5.80 15.91
N VAL A 51 10.93 -7.00 15.35
CA VAL A 51 12.12 -7.87 15.22
C VAL A 51 12.30 -8.34 13.77
N PRO A 52 13.48 -8.86 13.39
CA PRO A 52 13.68 -9.44 12.06
C PRO A 52 12.80 -10.67 11.82
N TRP A 53 12.13 -10.71 10.65
CA TRP A 53 11.36 -11.88 10.22
C TRP A 53 11.99 -12.55 8.99
N PRO A 54 12.21 -13.88 9.02
CA PRO A 54 12.84 -14.61 7.91
C PRO A 54 11.90 -14.81 6.70
N GLY A 55 10.59 -14.59 6.90
CA GLY A 55 9.56 -14.93 5.90
C GLY A 55 9.25 -16.43 5.83
N ASN A 56 8.43 -16.78 4.84
CA ASN A 56 7.99 -18.16 4.62
C ASN A 56 9.06 -19.01 3.91
N PRO A 57 8.98 -20.35 3.95
CA PRO A 57 9.77 -21.25 3.11
C PRO A 57 9.56 -20.99 1.60
N THR A 58 10.56 -21.31 0.80
CA THR A 58 10.48 -21.28 -0.67
C THR A 58 9.86 -22.57 -1.23
N PRO A 59 9.25 -22.54 -2.44
CA PRO A 59 9.03 -21.38 -3.33
C PRO A 59 7.97 -20.42 -2.82
N ARG A 60 8.19 -19.11 -3.04
CA ARG A 60 7.35 -18.02 -2.48
C ARG A 60 6.55 -17.27 -3.52
N ILE A 61 6.85 -17.49 -4.80
CA ILE A 61 6.27 -16.73 -5.92
C ILE A 61 5.84 -17.73 -6.99
N ALA A 62 4.70 -17.44 -7.61
CA ALA A 62 4.20 -18.15 -8.78
C ALA A 62 3.51 -17.19 -9.73
N GLU A 63 3.90 -17.19 -11.01
CA GLU A 63 3.23 -16.42 -12.05
C GLU A 63 1.84 -16.97 -12.34
N THR A 64 0.92 -16.08 -12.70
CA THR A 64 -0.45 -16.41 -13.14
C THR A 64 -0.79 -15.60 -14.39
N TYR A 65 -1.90 -15.91 -15.04
CA TYR A 65 -2.42 -15.05 -16.10
C TYR A 65 -2.76 -13.67 -15.51
N GLY A 66 -2.13 -12.63 -16.04
CA GLY A 66 -2.35 -11.26 -15.62
C GLY A 66 -1.87 -10.91 -14.22
N GLY A 67 -0.84 -11.62 -13.70
CA GLY A 67 -0.27 -11.25 -12.40
C GLY A 67 0.58 -12.35 -11.76
N MET A 68 0.67 -12.30 -10.43
CA MET A 68 1.45 -13.26 -9.67
C MET A 68 0.82 -13.56 -8.31
N ILE A 69 1.08 -14.75 -7.78
CA ILE A 69 0.83 -15.12 -6.39
C ILE A 69 2.15 -15.01 -5.63
N ASN A 70 2.11 -14.34 -4.48
CA ASN A 70 3.24 -14.30 -3.56
C ASN A 70 2.85 -14.80 -2.16
N ALA A 71 3.80 -15.42 -1.50
CA ALA A 71 3.72 -15.87 -0.12
C ALA A 71 5.04 -15.55 0.59
N ILE A 72 5.49 -14.30 0.53
CA ILE A 72 6.80 -13.86 1.08
C ILE A 72 6.85 -14.01 2.60
N GLY A 73 5.72 -13.82 3.31
CA GLY A 73 5.65 -13.91 4.76
C GLY A 73 6.31 -12.73 5.46
N LEU A 74 6.18 -11.52 4.89
CA LEU A 74 6.65 -10.26 5.46
C LEU A 74 8.14 -10.26 5.85
N GLN A 75 9.01 -10.97 5.12
CA GLN A 75 10.46 -10.94 5.37
C GLN A 75 10.94 -9.49 5.47
N ASN A 76 11.58 -9.14 6.59
CA ASN A 76 12.09 -7.80 6.85
C ASN A 76 13.21 -7.84 7.90
N PRO A 77 14.08 -6.80 7.94
CA PRO A 77 15.22 -6.76 8.84
C PRO A 77 14.91 -6.29 10.27
N GLY A 78 13.65 -5.92 10.55
CA GLY A 78 13.22 -5.33 11.83
C GLY A 78 13.47 -3.83 11.94
N ILE A 79 12.83 -3.21 12.94
CA ILE A 79 12.81 -1.76 13.15
C ILE A 79 14.21 -1.16 13.38
N ASP A 80 15.10 -1.87 14.07
CA ASP A 80 16.45 -1.35 14.39
C ASP A 80 17.29 -1.10 13.13
N VAL A 81 17.24 -2.04 12.18
CA VAL A 81 17.95 -1.92 10.90
C VAL A 81 17.28 -0.85 10.04
N PHE A 82 15.95 -0.82 10.04
CA PHE A 82 15.17 0.17 9.29
C PHE A 82 15.53 1.60 9.70
N CYS A 83 15.50 1.92 10.99
CA CYS A 83 15.85 3.25 11.49
C CYS A 83 17.31 3.64 11.19
N LYS A 84 18.25 2.68 11.27
CA LYS A 84 19.68 2.95 11.06
C LYS A 84 20.13 2.99 9.61
N ARG A 85 19.43 2.29 8.71
CA ARG A 85 19.82 2.13 7.31
C ARG A 85 18.85 2.80 6.34
N ASP A 86 17.56 2.49 6.45
CA ASP A 86 16.58 2.82 5.42
C ASP A 86 16.07 4.26 5.54
N ILE A 87 15.79 4.74 6.75
CA ILE A 87 15.40 6.14 6.96
C ILE A 87 16.51 7.11 6.52
N PRO A 88 17.79 6.96 6.95
CA PRO A 88 18.87 7.83 6.48
C PRO A 88 19.11 7.79 4.97
N PHE A 89 18.83 6.65 4.31
CA PHE A 89 18.88 6.55 2.87
C PHE A 89 17.78 7.38 2.21
N LEU A 90 16.52 7.16 2.59
CA LEU A 90 15.36 7.85 2.01
C LEU A 90 15.39 9.36 2.27
N ARG A 91 15.91 9.81 3.41
CA ARG A 91 16.04 11.24 3.75
C ARG A 91 16.99 12.04 2.86
N LYS A 92 17.72 11.37 1.96
CA LYS A 92 18.54 12.03 0.94
C LYS A 92 17.73 12.58 -0.23
N TYR A 93 16.48 12.14 -0.35
CA TYR A 93 15.58 12.44 -1.48
C TYR A 93 14.42 13.32 -1.04
N ASP A 94 13.96 14.15 -1.96
CA ASP A 94 12.73 14.93 -1.81
C ASP A 94 11.52 14.06 -2.17
N THR A 95 11.21 13.11 -1.30
CA THR A 95 10.01 12.24 -1.39
C THR A 95 9.45 12.04 0.01
N LYS A 96 8.15 11.81 0.12
CA LYS A 96 7.56 11.47 1.41
C LYS A 96 7.86 10.03 1.79
N ILE A 97 8.07 9.78 3.07
CA ILE A 97 8.40 8.45 3.61
C ILE A 97 7.16 7.93 4.34
N ILE A 98 6.57 6.86 3.81
CA ILE A 98 5.46 6.15 4.43
C ILE A 98 5.97 4.79 4.89
N VAL A 99 5.98 4.56 6.19
CA VAL A 99 6.46 3.30 6.76
C VAL A 99 5.32 2.30 6.82
N ASN A 100 5.43 1.19 6.10
CA ASN A 100 4.49 0.09 6.25
C ASN A 100 4.81 -0.69 7.54
N VAL A 101 3.91 -0.64 8.50
CA VAL A 101 4.06 -1.27 9.82
C VAL A 101 3.35 -2.62 9.83
N CYS A 102 4.02 -3.66 10.31
CA CYS A 102 3.46 -4.98 10.50
C CYS A 102 3.78 -5.56 11.87
N GLY A 103 2.87 -6.36 12.39
CA GLY A 103 2.99 -7.04 13.69
C GLY A 103 2.23 -8.36 13.67
N LYS A 104 2.47 -9.22 14.65
CA LYS A 104 1.70 -10.46 14.89
C LYS A 104 0.70 -10.26 16.00
N THR A 105 1.01 -9.40 16.96
CA THR A 105 0.17 -9.03 18.08
C THR A 105 -0.04 -7.52 18.12
N GLU A 106 -0.97 -7.04 18.91
CA GLU A 106 -1.19 -5.61 19.13
C GLU A 106 0.07 -4.95 19.68
N GLU A 107 0.74 -5.61 20.61
CA GLU A 107 1.98 -5.14 21.23
C GLU A 107 3.12 -4.96 20.21
N ASP A 108 3.24 -5.87 19.24
CA ASP A 108 4.23 -5.75 18.17
C ASP A 108 3.99 -4.47 17.36
N TYR A 109 2.73 -4.18 17.00
CA TYR A 109 2.38 -2.93 16.30
C TYR A 109 2.66 -1.69 17.14
N VAL A 110 2.27 -1.70 18.40
CA VAL A 110 2.51 -0.58 19.33
C VAL A 110 4.00 -0.31 19.46
N GLU A 111 4.82 -1.35 19.67
CA GLU A 111 6.27 -1.22 19.78
C GLU A 111 6.88 -0.56 18.53
N VAL A 112 6.48 -0.97 17.32
CA VAL A 112 6.99 -0.36 16.08
C VAL A 112 6.55 1.09 15.96
N VAL A 113 5.29 1.40 16.28
CA VAL A 113 4.74 2.76 16.20
C VAL A 113 5.44 3.69 17.19
N GLU A 114 5.65 3.25 18.45
CA GLU A 114 6.38 4.02 19.45
C GLU A 114 7.83 4.28 19.03
N ARG A 115 8.51 3.27 18.46
CA ARG A 115 9.88 3.40 17.96
C ARG A 115 10.00 4.38 16.78
N LEU A 116 8.94 4.52 16.00
CA LEU A 116 8.88 5.46 14.87
C LEU A 116 8.44 6.87 15.29
N ALA A 117 7.91 7.05 16.48
CA ALA A 117 7.29 8.32 16.90
C ALA A 117 8.21 9.55 16.77
N ASP A 118 9.51 9.38 17.02
CA ASP A 118 10.50 10.46 16.93
C ASP A 118 11.37 10.38 15.65
N GLU A 119 11.08 9.41 14.76
CA GLU A 119 11.79 9.26 13.50
C GLU A 119 11.23 10.22 12.43
N PRO A 120 12.08 10.74 11.53
CA PRO A 120 11.69 11.72 10.51
C PRO A 120 10.98 11.03 9.31
N VAL A 121 9.83 10.43 9.56
CA VAL A 121 8.95 9.80 8.58
C VAL A 121 7.59 10.51 8.58
N ASP A 122 6.90 10.53 7.43
CA ASP A 122 5.73 11.37 7.23
C ASP A 122 4.42 10.68 7.65
N MET A 123 4.28 9.38 7.36
CA MET A 123 3.06 8.60 7.66
C MET A 123 3.41 7.16 8.02
N LEU A 124 2.47 6.50 8.72
CA LEU A 124 2.53 5.07 9.04
C LEU A 124 1.39 4.35 8.32
N GLU A 125 1.71 3.44 7.39
CA GLU A 125 0.73 2.55 6.76
C GLU A 125 0.63 1.25 7.58
N ILE A 126 -0.43 1.10 8.34
CA ILE A 126 -0.65 -0.06 9.21
C ILE A 126 -1.21 -1.22 8.39
N ASN A 127 -0.41 -2.26 8.24
CA ASN A 127 -0.76 -3.43 7.45
C ASN A 127 -1.47 -4.48 8.31
N ILE A 128 -2.79 -4.39 8.40
CA ILE A 128 -3.65 -5.33 9.16
C ILE A 128 -4.08 -6.55 8.33
N SER A 129 -3.58 -6.70 7.10
CA SER A 129 -4.03 -7.72 6.15
C SER A 129 -3.28 -9.05 6.25
N CYS A 130 -2.41 -9.25 7.24
CA CYS A 130 -1.61 -10.46 7.33
C CYS A 130 -2.48 -11.66 7.78
N PRO A 131 -2.71 -12.68 6.91
CA PRO A 131 -3.58 -13.81 7.25
C PRO A 131 -2.90 -14.84 8.18
N ASN A 132 -1.65 -14.64 8.57
CA ASN A 132 -0.80 -15.64 9.21
C ASN A 132 -0.57 -15.41 10.71
N VAL A 133 -1.44 -14.67 11.40
CA VAL A 133 -1.39 -14.57 12.85
C VAL A 133 -2.12 -15.78 13.45
N LYS A 134 -1.39 -16.88 13.66
CA LYS A 134 -1.93 -18.11 14.30
C LYS A 134 -2.06 -17.99 15.83
N GLU A 135 -1.54 -16.98 16.45
CA GLU A 135 -1.65 -16.77 17.88
C GLU A 135 -2.66 -15.64 18.16
N GLY A 136 -3.85 -16.02 18.59
CA GLY A 136 -4.95 -15.13 18.93
C GLY A 136 -6.18 -15.16 18.01
N GLY A 137 -6.12 -15.83 16.87
CA GLY A 137 -7.29 -16.27 16.10
C GLY A 137 -8.07 -15.25 15.29
N ILE A 138 -7.70 -13.97 15.32
CA ILE A 138 -8.42 -12.92 14.57
C ILE A 138 -7.41 -12.25 13.64
N ALA A 139 -7.61 -12.41 12.33
CA ALA A 139 -6.98 -11.55 11.34
C ALA A 139 -7.57 -10.15 11.52
N PHE A 140 -6.80 -9.21 12.09
CA PHE A 140 -7.27 -7.85 12.42
C PHE A 140 -8.07 -7.18 11.29
N GLY A 141 -7.71 -7.42 10.04
CA GLY A 141 -8.37 -6.82 8.87
C GLY A 141 -9.64 -7.51 8.37
N GLN A 142 -10.20 -8.51 9.07
CA GLN A 142 -11.40 -9.22 8.62
C GLN A 142 -12.64 -8.97 9.50
N ASN A 143 -12.46 -8.35 10.66
CA ASN A 143 -13.52 -8.00 11.60
C ASN A 143 -13.52 -6.49 11.84
N PRO A 144 -14.65 -5.78 11.66
CA PRO A 144 -14.71 -4.34 11.82
C PRO A 144 -14.38 -3.88 13.24
N ASP A 145 -14.82 -4.58 14.27
CA ASP A 145 -14.53 -4.23 15.66
C ASP A 145 -13.01 -4.29 15.94
N SER A 146 -12.34 -5.29 15.33
CA SER A 146 -10.88 -5.41 15.43
C SER A 146 -10.15 -4.30 14.67
N VAL A 147 -10.67 -3.89 13.50
CA VAL A 147 -10.12 -2.76 12.73
C VAL A 147 -10.24 -1.47 13.51
N GLU A 148 -11.42 -1.16 14.05
CA GLU A 148 -11.66 0.01 14.87
C GLU A 148 -10.76 0.01 16.11
N HIS A 149 -10.72 -1.11 16.83
CA HIS A 149 -9.92 -1.27 18.05
C HIS A 149 -8.42 -1.00 17.78
N ILE A 150 -7.81 -1.77 16.86
CA ILE A 150 -6.36 -1.60 16.59
C ILE A 150 -6.04 -0.20 16.09
N THR A 151 -6.92 0.40 15.27
CA THR A 151 -6.74 1.78 14.81
C THR A 151 -6.72 2.74 15.99
N SER A 152 -7.70 2.63 16.90
CA SER A 152 -7.82 3.51 18.07
C SER A 152 -6.65 3.35 19.04
N VAL A 153 -6.12 2.14 19.19
CA VAL A 153 -4.93 1.87 19.99
C VAL A 153 -3.71 2.57 19.38
N LEU A 154 -3.43 2.32 18.09
CA LEU A 154 -2.23 2.85 17.44
C LEU A 154 -2.24 4.38 17.33
N LYS A 155 -3.41 5.00 17.18
CA LYS A 155 -3.57 6.46 17.19
C LYS A 155 -3.12 7.12 18.51
N LYS A 156 -3.14 6.40 19.63
CA LYS A 156 -2.68 6.93 20.93
C LYS A 156 -1.16 7.05 21.01
N TYR A 157 -0.44 6.21 20.26
CA TYR A 157 1.02 6.13 20.29
C TYR A 157 1.68 6.83 19.10
N ALA A 158 0.99 6.88 17.94
CA ALA A 158 1.51 7.49 16.73
C ALA A 158 1.57 9.03 16.85
N LYS A 159 2.71 9.62 16.48
CA LYS A 159 2.85 11.06 16.23
C LYS A 159 2.63 11.42 14.76
N GLN A 160 2.86 10.47 13.86
CA GLN A 160 2.62 10.61 12.43
C GLN A 160 1.16 10.29 12.09
N LEU A 161 0.75 10.63 10.85
CA LEU A 161 -0.55 10.22 10.33
C LEU A 161 -0.62 8.70 10.20
N VAL A 162 -1.76 8.13 10.60
CA VAL A 162 -2.04 6.69 10.54
C VAL A 162 -2.92 6.39 9.33
N VAL A 163 -2.39 5.61 8.39
CA VAL A 163 -3.08 5.10 7.21
C VAL A 163 -3.39 3.62 7.43
N MET A 164 -4.67 3.23 7.42
CA MET A 164 -5.04 1.83 7.60
C MET A 164 -5.09 1.11 6.25
N LYS A 165 -4.24 0.08 6.07
CA LYS A 165 -4.21 -0.73 4.83
C LYS A 165 -5.19 -1.87 4.92
N LEU A 166 -6.26 -1.79 4.11
CA LEU A 166 -7.39 -2.70 4.16
C LEU A 166 -7.19 -3.93 3.27
N SER A 167 -7.70 -5.07 3.76
CA SER A 167 -7.75 -6.34 3.02
C SER A 167 -8.94 -6.38 2.08
N PRO A 168 -8.78 -6.88 0.84
CA PRO A 168 -9.90 -7.13 -0.07
C PRO A 168 -10.66 -8.43 0.24
N ASN A 169 -10.15 -9.25 1.17
CA ASN A 169 -10.71 -10.58 1.47
C ASN A 169 -11.84 -10.47 2.50
N VAL A 170 -12.80 -9.61 2.19
CA VAL A 170 -13.98 -9.30 3.01
C VAL A 170 -15.22 -9.23 2.10
N THR A 171 -16.39 -9.41 2.68
CA THR A 171 -17.65 -9.35 1.92
C THR A 171 -18.00 -7.92 1.52
N ASP A 172 -17.81 -6.95 2.44
CA ASP A 172 -18.09 -5.53 2.21
C ASP A 172 -16.94 -4.68 2.73
N ILE A 173 -16.24 -4.02 1.81
CA ILE A 173 -15.10 -3.17 2.12
C ILE A 173 -15.51 -1.88 2.83
N THR A 174 -16.76 -1.42 2.64
CA THR A 174 -17.24 -0.17 3.24
C THR A 174 -17.35 -0.27 4.75
N VAL A 175 -17.67 -1.47 5.26
CA VAL A 175 -17.72 -1.74 6.70
C VAL A 175 -16.32 -1.60 7.32
N MET A 176 -15.29 -2.13 6.65
CA MET A 176 -13.91 -2.01 7.11
C MET A 176 -13.40 -0.58 7.03
N ALA A 177 -13.74 0.14 5.96
CA ALA A 177 -13.36 1.54 5.79
C ALA A 177 -13.96 2.43 6.89
N LYS A 178 -15.24 2.26 7.20
CA LYS A 178 -15.92 2.98 8.29
C LYS A 178 -15.35 2.64 9.67
N ALA A 179 -15.00 1.38 9.90
CA ALA A 179 -14.37 0.96 11.16
C ALA A 179 -12.99 1.60 11.34
N ALA A 180 -12.18 1.69 10.28
CA ALA A 180 -10.90 2.40 10.33
C ALA A 180 -11.10 3.90 10.63
N GLU A 181 -12.06 4.56 9.96
CA GLU A 181 -12.40 5.97 10.22
C GLU A 181 -12.90 6.17 11.65
N ALA A 182 -13.79 5.30 12.15
CA ALA A 182 -14.30 5.36 13.52
C ALA A 182 -13.19 5.17 14.58
N GLY A 183 -12.19 4.34 14.29
CA GLY A 183 -10.99 4.17 15.12
C GLY A 183 -10.04 5.37 15.08
N GLY A 184 -10.29 6.37 14.21
CA GLY A 184 -9.50 7.60 14.11
C GLY A 184 -8.37 7.54 13.09
N ALA A 185 -8.44 6.66 12.08
CA ALA A 185 -7.50 6.69 10.96
C ALA A 185 -7.53 8.04 10.25
N ASP A 186 -6.36 8.54 9.85
CA ASP A 186 -6.24 9.79 9.09
C ASP A 186 -6.47 9.57 7.59
N ALA A 187 -6.20 8.35 7.10
CA ALA A 187 -6.47 7.91 5.73
C ALA A 187 -6.60 6.38 5.69
N ILE A 188 -7.08 5.86 4.58
CA ILE A 188 -7.06 4.41 4.30
C ILE A 188 -6.33 4.13 3.00
N SER A 189 -5.69 2.96 2.90
CA SER A 189 -5.14 2.45 1.64
C SER A 189 -5.77 1.09 1.31
N LEU A 190 -6.11 0.86 0.06
CA LEU A 190 -6.66 -0.39 -0.44
C LEU A 190 -6.42 -0.55 -1.94
N ILE A 191 -6.28 -1.77 -2.41
CA ILE A 191 -6.45 -3.02 -1.71
C ILE A 191 -5.12 -3.73 -1.49
N ASN A 192 -5.01 -4.53 -0.43
CA ASN A 192 -3.97 -5.54 -0.37
C ASN A 192 -4.28 -6.67 -1.38
N THR A 193 -3.57 -7.77 -1.36
CA THR A 193 -3.70 -8.86 -2.33
C THR A 193 -4.92 -9.74 -2.05
N LEU A 194 -5.53 -10.27 -3.12
CA LEU A 194 -6.58 -11.28 -3.03
C LEU A 194 -5.98 -12.65 -2.69
N THR A 195 -6.60 -13.41 -1.82
CA THR A 195 -6.15 -14.77 -1.52
C THR A 195 -6.36 -15.68 -2.72
N GLY A 196 -5.29 -16.32 -3.17
CA GLY A 196 -5.30 -17.24 -4.31
C GLY A 196 -4.45 -18.48 -4.07
N MET A 197 -4.55 -19.43 -5.00
CA MET A 197 -3.79 -20.67 -5.02
C MET A 197 -3.39 -21.03 -6.45
N LYS A 198 -2.20 -21.62 -6.60
CA LYS A 198 -1.78 -22.24 -7.85
C LYS A 198 -1.24 -23.65 -7.59
N ILE A 199 -1.68 -24.60 -8.43
CA ILE A 199 -1.23 -26.00 -8.40
C ILE A 199 -0.35 -26.25 -9.61
N ASP A 200 0.81 -26.85 -9.38
CA ASP A 200 1.64 -27.48 -10.43
C ASP A 200 1.06 -28.87 -10.74
N VAL A 201 0.33 -28.97 -11.85
CA VAL A 201 -0.37 -30.20 -12.23
C VAL A 201 0.59 -31.32 -12.60
N ASN A 202 1.79 -30.97 -13.10
CA ASN A 202 2.78 -31.97 -13.49
C ASN A 202 3.46 -32.60 -12.25
N ARG A 203 3.78 -31.78 -11.26
CA ARG A 203 4.38 -32.22 -10.00
C ARG A 203 3.35 -32.64 -8.96
N ARG A 204 2.06 -32.39 -9.19
CA ARG A 204 0.94 -32.64 -8.28
C ARG A 204 1.18 -32.03 -6.89
N THR A 205 1.65 -30.79 -6.86
CA THR A 205 1.98 -30.05 -5.63
C THR A 205 1.54 -28.59 -5.74
N PHE A 206 1.63 -27.88 -4.64
CA PHE A 206 1.40 -26.43 -4.61
C PHE A 206 2.57 -25.68 -5.26
N ALA A 207 2.26 -24.62 -6.04
CA ALA A 207 3.28 -23.81 -6.69
C ALA A 207 4.05 -22.92 -5.69
N VAL A 208 3.45 -22.59 -4.54
CA VAL A 208 4.10 -21.90 -3.43
C VAL A 208 4.05 -22.77 -2.17
N ALA A 209 5.13 -22.76 -1.37
CA ALA A 209 5.27 -23.63 -0.20
C ALA A 209 4.15 -23.43 0.85
N ASN A 210 3.64 -22.21 0.96
CA ASN A 210 2.55 -21.85 1.88
C ASN A 210 1.14 -22.28 1.39
N LYS A 211 1.04 -23.00 0.26
CA LYS A 211 -0.18 -23.46 -0.41
C LYS A 211 -1.01 -22.34 -1.02
N THR A 212 -1.36 -21.33 -0.23
CA THR A 212 -2.03 -20.10 -0.65
C THR A 212 -1.08 -18.91 -0.61
N GLY A 213 -1.40 -17.87 -1.35
CA GLY A 213 -0.67 -16.59 -1.36
C GLY A 213 -1.56 -15.45 -1.83
N GLY A 214 -1.00 -14.25 -1.84
CA GLY A 214 -1.67 -13.06 -2.31
C GLY A 214 -1.54 -12.91 -3.82
N LEU A 215 -2.67 -12.88 -4.54
CA LEU A 215 -2.74 -12.57 -5.96
C LEU A 215 -2.68 -11.05 -6.14
N SER A 216 -1.79 -10.60 -7.04
CA SER A 216 -1.58 -9.21 -7.42
C SER A 216 -1.35 -9.08 -8.92
N GLY A 217 -1.32 -7.86 -9.46
CA GLY A 217 -1.14 -7.58 -10.88
C GLY A 217 -2.44 -7.21 -11.58
N PRO A 218 -2.44 -7.02 -12.92
CA PRO A 218 -3.58 -6.43 -13.66
C PRO A 218 -4.89 -7.22 -13.52
N ALA A 219 -4.82 -8.53 -13.25
CA ALA A 219 -6.04 -9.34 -13.08
C ALA A 219 -6.94 -8.88 -11.92
N ILE A 220 -6.38 -8.22 -10.89
CA ILE A 220 -7.18 -7.75 -9.75
C ILE A 220 -7.69 -6.30 -9.91
N LYS A 221 -7.27 -5.55 -10.94
CA LYS A 221 -7.60 -4.12 -11.10
C LYS A 221 -9.11 -3.84 -11.04
N PRO A 222 -10.00 -4.55 -11.75
CA PRO A 222 -11.43 -4.26 -11.70
C PRO A 222 -12.03 -4.41 -10.29
N VAL A 223 -11.53 -5.35 -9.51
CA VAL A 223 -11.95 -5.55 -8.11
C VAL A 223 -11.44 -4.39 -7.25
N ALA A 224 -10.18 -3.99 -7.45
CA ALA A 224 -9.54 -2.90 -6.71
C ALA A 224 -10.24 -1.56 -6.97
N VAL A 225 -10.48 -1.20 -8.23
CA VAL A 225 -11.20 0.03 -8.63
C VAL A 225 -12.59 0.09 -7.98
N ARG A 226 -13.37 -1.02 -8.06
CA ARG A 226 -14.69 -1.10 -7.41
C ARG A 226 -14.60 -0.87 -5.90
N MET A 227 -13.64 -1.52 -5.23
CA MET A 227 -13.48 -1.38 -3.77
C MET A 227 -13.04 0.03 -3.37
N VAL A 228 -12.14 0.66 -4.13
CA VAL A 228 -11.74 2.05 -3.92
C VAL A 228 -12.92 2.99 -4.08
N TYR A 229 -13.72 2.84 -5.15
CA TYR A 229 -14.95 3.61 -5.35
C TYR A 229 -15.90 3.48 -4.15
N GLN A 230 -16.18 2.25 -3.72
CA GLN A 230 -17.08 1.99 -2.60
C GLN A 230 -16.55 2.60 -1.29
N ALA A 231 -15.26 2.45 -1.01
CA ALA A 231 -14.64 2.99 0.20
C ALA A 231 -14.63 4.51 0.20
N ALA A 232 -14.25 5.16 -0.92
CA ALA A 232 -14.20 6.62 -1.06
C ALA A 232 -15.58 7.27 -0.86
N HIS A 233 -16.67 6.57 -1.23
CA HIS A 233 -18.04 7.06 -1.00
C HIS A 233 -18.57 6.72 0.40
N ALA A 234 -17.88 5.89 1.16
CA ALA A 234 -18.33 5.45 2.49
C ALA A 234 -17.69 6.23 3.64
N VAL A 235 -16.53 6.87 3.43
CA VAL A 235 -15.76 7.62 4.44
C VAL A 235 -15.45 9.04 3.98
N LYS A 236 -15.01 9.89 4.92
CA LYS A 236 -14.62 11.27 4.65
C LYS A 236 -13.11 11.47 4.59
N ILE A 237 -12.35 10.51 5.12
CA ILE A 237 -10.89 10.53 5.12
C ILE A 237 -10.32 10.18 3.74
N PRO A 238 -9.12 10.68 3.37
CA PRO A 238 -8.49 10.39 2.09
C PRO A 238 -8.30 8.89 1.84
N VAL A 239 -8.41 8.50 0.56
CA VAL A 239 -8.25 7.11 0.11
C VAL A 239 -7.04 7.01 -0.80
N ILE A 240 -6.17 6.03 -0.54
CA ILE A 240 -5.03 5.67 -1.39
C ILE A 240 -5.38 4.38 -2.13
N GLY A 241 -5.44 4.45 -3.46
CA GLY A 241 -5.82 3.33 -4.30
C GLY A 241 -4.62 2.50 -4.77
N MET A 242 -4.75 1.17 -4.75
CA MET A 242 -3.74 0.26 -5.31
C MET A 242 -4.35 -1.07 -5.75
N GLY A 243 -3.68 -1.73 -6.71
CA GLY A 243 -4.04 -3.08 -7.17
C GLY A 243 -4.19 -3.16 -8.68
N GLY A 244 -3.15 -3.63 -9.37
CA GLY A 244 -3.17 -3.88 -10.81
C GLY A 244 -2.92 -2.67 -11.70
N ILE A 245 -2.40 -1.57 -11.17
CA ILE A 245 -1.99 -0.40 -11.94
C ILE A 245 -0.72 -0.75 -12.73
N MET A 246 -0.80 -0.68 -14.06
CA MET A 246 0.30 -0.97 -14.99
C MET A 246 0.73 0.25 -15.81
N ASN A 247 -0.15 1.25 -15.93
CA ASN A 247 0.06 2.45 -16.73
C ASN A 247 -0.78 3.63 -16.18
N ALA A 248 -0.69 4.79 -16.83
CA ALA A 248 -1.38 6.01 -16.39
C ALA A 248 -2.91 5.91 -16.49
N GLU A 249 -3.45 5.21 -17.49
CA GLU A 249 -4.90 5.02 -17.65
C GLU A 249 -5.46 4.24 -16.45
N ASP A 250 -4.76 3.17 -16.05
CA ASP A 250 -5.13 2.41 -14.85
C ASP A 250 -5.11 3.30 -13.59
N ALA A 251 -4.08 4.14 -13.42
CA ALA A 251 -3.97 5.05 -12.28
C ALA A 251 -5.11 6.08 -12.26
N LEU A 252 -5.47 6.61 -13.43
CA LEU A 252 -6.58 7.56 -13.58
C LEU A 252 -7.93 6.92 -13.24
N GLU A 253 -8.15 5.63 -13.55
CA GLU A 253 -9.36 4.93 -13.11
C GLU A 253 -9.51 4.98 -11.58
N PHE A 254 -8.42 4.77 -10.83
CA PHE A 254 -8.44 4.85 -9.35
C PHE A 254 -8.70 6.28 -8.85
N ILE A 255 -8.04 7.28 -9.46
CA ILE A 255 -8.22 8.67 -9.09
C ILE A 255 -9.68 9.09 -9.35
N MET A 256 -10.22 8.79 -10.52
CA MET A 256 -11.60 9.08 -10.88
C MET A 256 -12.60 8.31 -10.03
N ALA A 257 -12.24 7.12 -9.52
CA ALA A 257 -13.05 6.37 -8.56
C ALA A 257 -13.04 6.97 -7.14
N GLY A 258 -12.20 7.98 -6.86
CA GLY A 258 -12.15 8.68 -5.59
C GLY A 258 -10.83 8.54 -4.81
N ALA A 259 -9.81 7.91 -5.38
CA ALA A 259 -8.51 7.87 -4.74
C ALA A 259 -7.81 9.24 -4.81
N THR A 260 -7.31 9.72 -3.67
CA THR A 260 -6.49 10.94 -3.57
C THR A 260 -5.08 10.70 -4.11
N ALA A 261 -4.56 9.49 -3.93
CA ALA A 261 -3.25 9.06 -4.42
C ALA A 261 -3.30 7.58 -4.83
N VAL A 262 -2.31 7.13 -5.59
CA VAL A 262 -2.23 5.76 -6.10
C VAL A 262 -0.88 5.13 -5.80
N SER A 263 -0.86 3.83 -5.46
CA SER A 263 0.38 3.09 -5.20
C SER A 263 0.63 2.02 -6.25
N ILE A 264 1.83 2.07 -6.86
CA ILE A 264 2.28 1.14 -7.89
C ILE A 264 2.99 -0.05 -7.24
N GLY A 265 2.50 -1.25 -7.50
CA GLY A 265 3.02 -2.49 -6.90
C GLY A 265 3.71 -3.40 -7.91
N THR A 266 3.05 -4.51 -8.25
CA THR A 266 3.56 -5.61 -9.10
C THR A 266 4.16 -5.14 -10.43
N ALA A 267 3.68 -4.03 -10.99
CA ALA A 267 4.20 -3.45 -12.23
C ALA A 267 5.70 -3.13 -12.18
N ASN A 268 6.22 -2.74 -11.00
CA ASN A 268 7.64 -2.47 -10.81
C ASN A 268 8.54 -3.69 -11.08
N PHE A 269 8.03 -4.91 -10.96
CA PHE A 269 8.76 -6.14 -11.29
C PHE A 269 8.88 -6.38 -12.80
N HIS A 270 7.93 -5.86 -13.58
CA HIS A 270 7.96 -5.94 -15.04
C HIS A 270 8.80 -4.81 -15.65
N ASN A 271 8.62 -3.61 -15.12
CA ASN A 271 9.33 -2.42 -15.58
C ASN A 271 9.64 -1.52 -14.37
N PRO A 272 10.91 -1.37 -13.98
CA PRO A 272 11.29 -0.54 -12.83
C PRO A 272 10.96 0.94 -13.01
N TYR A 273 10.73 1.39 -14.25
CA TYR A 273 10.36 2.78 -14.57
C TYR A 273 8.86 3.05 -14.47
N THR A 274 8.01 2.04 -14.22
CA THR A 274 6.54 2.18 -14.26
C THR A 274 6.02 3.33 -13.41
N THR A 275 6.58 3.54 -12.22
CA THR A 275 6.15 4.62 -11.33
C THR A 275 6.30 6.00 -11.97
N ILE A 276 7.41 6.22 -12.68
CA ILE A 276 7.69 7.48 -13.40
C ILE A 276 6.84 7.58 -14.67
N GLU A 277 6.73 6.49 -15.44
CA GLU A 277 5.91 6.45 -16.65
C GLU A 277 4.43 6.73 -16.36
N VAL A 278 3.92 6.24 -15.24
CA VAL A 278 2.56 6.54 -14.76
C VAL A 278 2.41 8.04 -14.47
N LEU A 279 3.37 8.65 -13.77
CA LEU A 279 3.34 10.09 -13.48
C LEU A 279 3.33 10.93 -14.77
N GLU A 280 4.23 10.63 -15.71
CA GLU A 280 4.30 11.36 -16.97
C GLU A 280 3.04 11.15 -17.82
N GLY A 281 2.48 9.94 -17.82
CA GLY A 281 1.22 9.67 -18.50
C GLY A 281 0.02 10.40 -17.89
N ILE A 282 -0.03 10.56 -16.56
CA ILE A 282 -1.04 11.39 -15.88
C ILE A 282 -0.93 12.85 -16.34
N LYS A 283 0.29 13.41 -16.35
CA LYS A 283 0.54 14.78 -16.84
C LYS A 283 0.11 14.95 -18.29
N ALA A 284 0.47 14.01 -19.16
CA ALA A 284 0.07 14.02 -20.56
C ALA A 284 -1.47 13.95 -20.74
N TYR A 285 -2.16 13.17 -19.92
CA TYR A 285 -3.63 13.14 -19.89
C TYR A 285 -4.21 14.51 -19.48
N MET A 286 -3.68 15.12 -18.43
CA MET A 286 -4.11 16.44 -17.93
C MET A 286 -3.93 17.52 -19.02
N GLU A 287 -2.78 17.56 -19.68
CA GLU A 287 -2.51 18.48 -20.79
C GLU A 287 -3.51 18.30 -21.94
N LYS A 288 -3.67 17.06 -22.40
CA LYS A 288 -4.58 16.71 -23.50
C LYS A 288 -6.02 17.09 -23.21
N ASN A 289 -6.48 16.93 -21.98
CA ASN A 289 -7.86 17.15 -21.56
C ASN A 289 -8.08 18.53 -20.92
N LYS A 290 -7.03 19.39 -20.87
CA LYS A 290 -7.08 20.75 -20.29
C LYS A 290 -7.47 20.75 -18.81
N VAL A 291 -7.06 19.75 -18.06
CA VAL A 291 -7.19 19.65 -16.61
C VAL A 291 -5.98 20.35 -15.99
N ASN A 292 -6.18 21.39 -15.21
CA ASN A 292 -5.10 22.17 -14.62
C ASN A 292 -4.66 21.63 -13.25
N ASP A 293 -5.58 21.09 -12.48
CA ASP A 293 -5.34 20.52 -11.16
C ASP A 293 -5.83 19.06 -11.13
N ILE A 294 -4.97 18.15 -10.74
CA ILE A 294 -5.31 16.72 -10.63
C ILE A 294 -6.52 16.48 -9.72
N LYS A 295 -6.76 17.36 -8.77
CA LYS A 295 -7.90 17.27 -7.84
C LYS A 295 -9.25 17.34 -8.55
N GLU A 296 -9.31 17.94 -9.76
CA GLU A 296 -10.53 17.98 -10.59
C GLU A 296 -10.97 16.57 -11.02
N LEU A 297 -10.02 15.60 -11.03
CA LEU A 297 -10.29 14.24 -11.43
C LEU A 297 -10.65 13.32 -10.25
N ILE A 298 -10.40 13.73 -9.01
CA ILE A 298 -10.67 12.89 -7.83
C ILE A 298 -12.19 12.71 -7.66
N GLY A 299 -12.66 11.46 -7.85
CA GLY A 299 -14.07 11.12 -7.67
C GLY A 299 -15.01 11.77 -8.70
N CYS A 300 -14.51 12.09 -9.90
CA CYS A 300 -15.31 12.78 -10.92
C CYS A 300 -16.30 11.89 -11.69
N VAL A 301 -16.27 10.56 -11.50
CA VAL A 301 -17.26 9.64 -12.10
C VAL A 301 -18.51 9.56 -11.23
N HIS A 302 -19.69 9.54 -11.89
CA HIS A 302 -21.00 9.56 -11.24
C HIS A 302 -21.81 8.33 -11.62
#